data_532f7151ff7406848b7d9ded69b5b4c7
#
_entry.id   532f7151ff7406848b7d9ded69b5b4c7
#
_cell.length_a   1.000
_cell.length_b   1.000
_cell.length_c   1.000
_cell.angle_alpha   90.00
_cell.angle_beta   90.00
_cell.angle_gamma   90.00
#
_symmetry.space_group_name_H-M   'P 1'
#
loop_
_entity.id
_entity.type
_entity.pdbx_description
1 polymer ?
#
loop_
_entity_poly.entity_id
_entity_poly.type
_entity_poly.pdbx_seq_one_letter_code
_entity_poly.pdbx_strand_id
1 'polypeptide(L)'
;MRDRLLRLYEAAPESALEAGRLWYPTAESVIASMSREYAVGRPTVAAIVAALSPQQRWRTNVASARAVLAGHPWNAAGYATNRAKAERLAAGESPLIVLGGDKVTNFWANLNGSRMAVTIDRWGQAAALGFAYPHQPKHKRYARIAKAYAAAAAIVGETPREFQSIIWQIIRPAVEHERDWRIIHATS
;
A
#
# COMPACT_ATOMS: atom_id res chain seq x y z
N MET A 1 16.47 4.76 -11.18
CA MET A 1 15.17 4.61 -10.47
C MET A 1 14.17 5.67 -10.94
N ARG A 2 14.41 6.95 -10.71
CA ARG A 2 13.47 8.03 -11.11
C ARG A 2 13.07 7.95 -12.58
N ASP A 3 14.04 7.92 -13.51
CA ASP A 3 13.77 7.94 -14.95
C ASP A 3 13.05 6.67 -15.44
N ARG A 4 13.27 5.53 -14.75
CA ARG A 4 12.50 4.32 -15.00
C ARG A 4 11.03 4.47 -14.55
N LEU A 5 10.79 5.05 -13.39
CA LEU A 5 9.44 5.33 -12.91
C LEU A 5 8.70 6.30 -13.83
N LEU A 6 9.38 7.32 -14.35
CA LEU A 6 8.82 8.24 -15.33
C LEU A 6 8.42 7.52 -16.62
N ARG A 7 9.28 6.67 -17.18
CA ARG A 7 8.92 5.88 -18.38
C ARG A 7 7.71 4.97 -18.15
N LEU A 8 7.58 4.37 -16.97
CA LEU A 8 6.39 3.58 -16.63
C LEU A 8 5.14 4.46 -16.58
N TYR A 9 5.23 5.63 -15.99
CA TYR A 9 4.12 6.58 -15.94
C TYR A 9 3.72 7.08 -17.32
N GLU A 10 4.68 7.48 -18.16
CA GLU A 10 4.47 7.95 -19.54
C GLU A 10 3.83 6.87 -20.43
N ALA A 11 4.16 5.60 -20.21
CA ALA A 11 3.58 4.46 -20.93
C ALA A 11 2.24 3.98 -20.34
N ALA A 12 1.75 4.60 -19.26
CA ALA A 12 0.54 4.17 -18.59
C ALA A 12 -0.71 4.49 -19.44
N PRO A 13 -1.65 3.55 -19.59
CA PRO A 13 -2.95 3.86 -20.18
C PRO A 13 -3.74 4.79 -19.24
N GLU A 14 -4.58 5.66 -19.79
CA GLU A 14 -5.38 6.63 -19.01
C GLU A 14 -6.20 5.94 -17.89
N SER A 15 -6.72 4.75 -18.18
CA SER A 15 -7.46 3.96 -17.18
C SER A 15 -6.62 3.60 -15.94
N ALA A 16 -5.31 3.37 -16.10
CA ALA A 16 -4.41 3.10 -14.98
C ALA A 16 -4.07 4.39 -14.20
N LEU A 17 -3.94 5.51 -14.90
CA LEU A 17 -3.75 6.83 -14.28
C LEU A 17 -4.95 7.19 -13.41
N GLU A 18 -6.15 7.09 -13.97
CA GLU A 18 -7.40 7.35 -13.24
C GLU A 18 -7.59 6.40 -12.05
N ALA A 19 -7.45 5.08 -12.27
CA ALA A 19 -7.56 4.08 -11.21
C ALA A 19 -6.55 4.33 -10.08
N GLY A 20 -5.33 4.74 -10.41
CA GLY A 20 -4.31 5.07 -9.43
C GLY A 20 -4.64 6.32 -8.63
N ARG A 21 -5.10 7.39 -9.27
CA ARG A 21 -5.55 8.63 -8.61
C ARG A 21 -6.73 8.40 -7.67
N LEU A 22 -7.67 7.55 -8.04
CA LEU A 22 -8.88 7.26 -7.27
C LEU A 22 -8.68 6.22 -6.16
N TRP A 23 -7.59 5.46 -6.17
CA TRP A 23 -7.41 4.33 -5.26
C TRP A 23 -7.45 4.74 -3.78
N TYR A 24 -6.61 5.70 -3.38
CA TYR A 24 -6.58 6.16 -1.98
C TYR A 24 -7.83 6.94 -1.56
N PRO A 25 -8.41 7.85 -2.35
CA PRO A 25 -9.70 8.45 -2.04
C PRO A 25 -10.81 7.43 -1.78
N THR A 26 -10.86 6.36 -2.59
CA THR A 26 -11.80 5.25 -2.41
C THR A 26 -11.51 4.49 -1.11
N ALA A 27 -10.25 4.17 -0.84
CA ALA A 27 -9.85 3.51 0.40
C ALA A 27 -10.17 4.37 1.64
N GLU A 28 -9.92 5.66 1.60
CA GLU A 28 -10.27 6.61 2.67
C GLU A 28 -11.78 6.65 2.93
N SER A 29 -12.60 6.56 1.89
CA SER A 29 -14.06 6.48 2.02
C SER A 29 -14.49 5.21 2.75
N VAL A 30 -13.86 4.07 2.46
CA VAL A 30 -14.08 2.81 3.18
C VAL A 30 -13.68 2.93 4.65
N ILE A 31 -12.50 3.51 4.94
CA ILE A 31 -12.05 3.78 6.32
C ILE A 31 -13.04 4.68 7.07
N ALA A 32 -13.51 5.75 6.44
CA ALA A 32 -14.48 6.66 7.04
C ALA A 32 -15.84 5.97 7.31
N SER A 33 -16.28 5.09 6.42
CA SER A 33 -17.50 4.29 6.62
C SER A 33 -17.35 3.36 7.83
N MET A 34 -16.25 2.60 7.90
CA MET A 34 -15.96 1.71 9.03
C MET A 34 -15.82 2.48 10.35
N SER A 35 -15.19 3.65 10.32
CA SER A 35 -15.05 4.51 11.50
C SER A 35 -16.42 4.91 12.08
N ARG A 36 -17.39 5.26 11.24
CA ARG A 36 -18.76 5.57 11.67
C ARG A 36 -19.52 4.32 12.14
N GLU A 37 -19.39 3.22 11.39
CA GLU A 37 -20.09 1.97 11.65
C GLU A 37 -19.74 1.38 13.04
N TYR A 38 -18.46 1.45 13.39
CA TYR A 38 -17.95 0.85 14.65
C TYR A 38 -17.68 1.88 15.77
N ALA A 39 -17.94 3.16 15.54
CA ALA A 39 -17.62 4.25 16.46
C ALA A 39 -16.13 4.30 16.89
N VAL A 40 -15.22 3.92 15.98
CA VAL A 40 -13.77 3.88 16.20
C VAL A 40 -13.10 4.97 15.38
N GLY A 41 -12.14 5.69 15.94
CA GLY A 41 -11.44 6.78 15.26
C GLY A 41 -10.76 6.34 13.94
N ARG A 42 -10.85 7.19 12.89
CA ARG A 42 -10.27 6.91 11.57
C ARG A 42 -8.80 6.47 11.60
N PRO A 43 -7.91 7.10 12.42
CA PRO A 43 -6.52 6.66 12.50
C PRO A 43 -6.37 5.21 12.97
N THR A 44 -7.20 4.77 13.92
CA THR A 44 -7.20 3.40 14.45
C THR A 44 -7.72 2.42 13.39
N VAL A 45 -8.83 2.74 12.71
CA VAL A 45 -9.37 1.89 11.63
C VAL A 45 -8.34 1.75 10.50
N ALA A 46 -7.72 2.85 10.08
CA ALA A 46 -6.64 2.84 9.08
C ALA A 46 -5.46 1.97 9.52
N ALA A 47 -5.10 2.00 10.81
CA ALA A 47 -4.01 1.21 11.37
C ALA A 47 -4.34 -0.29 11.39
N ILE A 48 -5.57 -0.68 11.74
CA ILE A 48 -6.05 -2.06 11.69
C ILE A 48 -5.96 -2.60 10.25
N VAL A 49 -6.47 -1.83 9.27
CA VAL A 49 -6.39 -2.19 7.85
C VAL A 49 -4.94 -2.31 7.40
N ALA A 50 -4.06 -1.39 7.80
CA ALA A 50 -2.64 -1.43 7.44
C ALA A 50 -1.92 -2.63 8.08
N ALA A 51 -2.20 -2.95 9.34
CA ALA A 51 -1.62 -4.11 10.03
C ALA A 51 -1.98 -5.44 9.36
N LEU A 52 -3.22 -5.55 8.86
CA LEU A 52 -3.73 -6.75 8.21
C LEU A 52 -3.34 -6.87 6.73
N SER A 53 -2.87 -5.77 6.09
CA SER A 53 -2.64 -5.71 4.65
C SER A 53 -1.56 -6.66 4.07
N PRO A 54 -0.52 -7.12 4.81
CA PRO A 54 0.49 -7.97 4.22
C PRO A 54 -0.09 -9.27 3.65
N GLN A 55 0.16 -9.52 2.35
CA GLN A 55 -0.29 -10.71 1.60
C GLN A 55 -1.82 -10.88 1.49
N GLN A 56 -2.60 -9.83 1.75
CA GLN A 56 -4.04 -9.86 1.56
C GLN A 56 -4.49 -9.02 0.36
N ARG A 57 -5.53 -9.51 -0.35
CA ARG A 57 -6.27 -8.71 -1.32
C ARG A 57 -7.11 -7.66 -0.58
N TRP A 58 -7.30 -6.49 -1.18
CA TRP A 58 -8.03 -5.39 -0.54
C TRP A 58 -9.39 -5.80 0.04
N ARG A 59 -10.21 -6.52 -0.74
CA ARG A 59 -11.52 -6.99 -0.28
C ARG A 59 -11.44 -7.86 0.99
N THR A 60 -10.49 -8.80 1.01
CA THR A 60 -10.26 -9.68 2.17
C THR A 60 -9.74 -8.89 3.36
N ASN A 61 -8.84 -7.94 3.12
CA ASN A 61 -8.29 -7.08 4.15
C ASN A 61 -9.39 -6.26 4.85
N VAL A 62 -10.28 -5.62 4.08
CA VAL A 62 -11.43 -4.87 4.61
C VAL A 62 -12.38 -5.77 5.40
N ALA A 63 -12.69 -6.97 4.89
CA ALA A 63 -13.54 -7.93 5.61
C ALA A 63 -12.91 -8.37 6.93
N SER A 64 -11.59 -8.62 6.94
CA SER A 64 -10.84 -8.96 8.16
C SER A 64 -10.84 -7.82 9.17
N ALA A 65 -10.66 -6.58 8.71
CA ALA A 65 -10.69 -5.42 9.58
C ALA A 65 -12.07 -5.21 10.21
N ARG A 66 -13.16 -5.43 9.45
CA ARG A 66 -14.53 -5.41 9.98
C ARG A 66 -14.74 -6.47 11.05
N ALA A 67 -14.27 -7.69 10.84
CA ALA A 67 -14.37 -8.76 11.82
C ALA A 67 -13.65 -8.42 13.13
N VAL A 68 -12.46 -7.85 13.06
CA VAL A 68 -11.70 -7.37 14.23
C VAL A 68 -12.47 -6.28 14.97
N LEU A 69 -12.99 -5.29 14.26
CA LEU A 69 -13.75 -4.17 14.84
C LEU A 69 -15.07 -4.62 15.47
N ALA A 70 -15.71 -5.66 14.93
CA ALA A 70 -16.92 -6.26 15.45
C ALA A 70 -16.67 -7.22 16.65
N GLY A 71 -15.41 -7.49 17.00
CA GLY A 71 -15.05 -8.44 18.04
C GLY A 71 -15.36 -9.91 17.68
N HIS A 72 -15.55 -10.21 16.40
CA HIS A 72 -15.85 -11.56 15.95
C HIS A 72 -14.61 -12.46 15.86
N PRO A 73 -14.75 -13.78 16.14
CA PRO A 73 -13.70 -14.74 15.85
C PRO A 73 -13.36 -14.69 14.36
N TRP A 74 -12.09 -14.48 14.07
CA TRP A 74 -11.65 -14.29 12.71
C TRP A 74 -10.80 -15.47 12.24
N ASN A 75 -11.29 -16.18 11.22
CA ASN A 75 -10.63 -17.33 10.58
C ASN A 75 -9.90 -16.96 9.29
N ALA A 76 -9.65 -15.68 9.03
CA ALA A 76 -9.03 -15.29 7.77
C ALA A 76 -7.57 -15.75 7.69
N ALA A 77 -7.18 -16.18 6.51
CA ALA A 77 -5.81 -16.45 6.12
C ALA A 77 -4.96 -15.18 6.31
N GLY A 78 -4.04 -15.20 7.22
CA GLY A 78 -3.11 -14.10 7.51
C GLY A 78 -2.13 -14.53 8.58
N TYR A 79 -1.04 -13.76 8.72
CA TYR A 79 -0.08 -14.05 9.77
C TYR A 79 -0.67 -13.79 11.16
N ALA A 80 -0.48 -14.72 12.09
CA ALA A 80 -0.90 -14.58 13.48
C ALA A 80 -0.39 -13.27 14.13
N THR A 81 0.83 -12.85 13.76
CA THR A 81 1.43 -11.59 14.20
C THR A 81 0.68 -10.35 13.73
N ASN A 82 0.09 -10.37 12.52
CA ASN A 82 -0.70 -9.26 12.00
C ASN A 82 -2.05 -9.18 12.70
N ARG A 83 -2.64 -10.33 12.99
CA ARG A 83 -3.85 -10.44 13.79
C ARG A 83 -3.65 -9.86 15.18
N ALA A 84 -2.62 -10.28 15.91
CA ALA A 84 -2.30 -9.76 17.23
C ALA A 84 -2.13 -8.24 17.24
N LYS A 85 -1.50 -7.68 16.19
CA LYS A 85 -1.40 -6.22 16.03
C LYS A 85 -2.77 -5.56 15.84
N ALA A 86 -3.63 -6.12 15.01
CA ALA A 86 -4.96 -5.58 14.77
C ALA A 86 -5.83 -5.62 16.03
N GLU A 87 -5.74 -6.68 16.83
CA GLU A 87 -6.43 -6.82 18.12
C GLU A 87 -5.92 -5.79 19.14
N ARG A 88 -4.61 -5.56 19.23
CA ARG A 88 -4.03 -4.52 20.09
C ARG A 88 -4.50 -3.12 19.70
N LEU A 89 -4.56 -2.83 18.40
CA LEU A 89 -5.09 -1.56 17.88
C LEU A 89 -6.58 -1.39 18.21
N ALA A 90 -7.38 -2.44 18.07
CA ALA A 90 -8.79 -2.43 18.43
C ALA A 90 -9.01 -2.25 19.94
N ALA A 91 -8.08 -2.74 20.77
CA ALA A 91 -8.04 -2.51 22.21
C ALA A 91 -7.57 -1.08 22.61
N GLY A 92 -7.26 -0.22 21.64
CA GLY A 92 -6.91 1.19 21.88
C GLY A 92 -5.41 1.48 22.00
N GLU A 93 -4.53 0.51 21.69
CA GLU A 93 -3.09 0.81 21.65
C GLU A 93 -2.73 1.75 20.50
N SER A 94 -1.74 2.60 20.72
CA SER A 94 -1.31 3.58 19.73
C SER A 94 -0.75 2.92 18.45
N PRO A 95 -1.19 3.35 17.26
CA PRO A 95 -0.60 2.90 15.99
C PRO A 95 0.91 3.08 15.92
N LEU A 96 1.46 4.13 16.54
CA LEU A 96 2.91 4.40 16.55
C LEU A 96 3.71 3.35 17.34
N ILE A 97 3.06 2.65 18.29
CA ILE A 97 3.68 1.59 19.08
C ILE A 97 3.49 0.24 18.40
N VAL A 98 2.30 -0.01 17.84
CA VAL A 98 1.92 -1.34 17.32
C VAL A 98 2.43 -1.59 15.91
N LEU A 99 2.35 -0.56 15.05
CA LEU A 99 2.79 -0.71 13.66
C LEU A 99 4.32 -0.69 13.58
N GLY A 100 4.85 -1.49 12.68
CA GLY A 100 6.29 -1.53 12.42
C GLY A 100 6.59 -1.82 10.96
N GLY A 101 7.80 -1.42 10.55
CA GLY A 101 8.29 -1.52 9.19
C GLY A 101 7.76 -0.43 8.26
N ASP A 102 8.67 0.11 7.43
CA ASP A 102 8.41 1.29 6.58
C ASP A 102 7.17 1.14 5.70
N LYS A 103 6.94 -0.04 5.12
CA LYS A 103 5.78 -0.29 4.25
C LYS A 103 4.45 -0.10 4.98
N VAL A 104 4.29 -0.74 6.15
CA VAL A 104 3.01 -0.74 6.89
C VAL A 104 2.75 0.65 7.46
N THR A 105 3.77 1.31 7.98
CA THR A 105 3.67 2.67 8.53
C THR A 105 3.32 3.70 7.45
N ASN A 106 3.94 3.63 6.26
CA ASN A 106 3.60 4.51 5.15
C ASN A 106 2.20 4.20 4.59
N PHE A 107 1.79 2.92 4.56
CA PHE A 107 0.44 2.56 4.14
C PHE A 107 -0.62 3.11 5.09
N TRP A 108 -0.39 2.98 6.39
CA TRP A 108 -1.23 3.62 7.41
C TRP A 108 -1.31 5.13 7.23
N ALA A 109 -0.18 5.81 7.04
CA ALA A 109 -0.14 7.24 6.82
C ALA A 109 -0.98 7.65 5.59
N ASN A 110 -0.88 6.90 4.49
CA ASN A 110 -1.65 7.14 3.28
C ASN A 110 -3.15 6.92 3.49
N LEU A 111 -3.56 5.84 4.17
CA LEU A 111 -4.95 5.56 4.52
C LEU A 111 -5.52 6.60 5.50
N ASN A 112 -4.65 7.28 6.25
CA ASN A 112 -4.99 8.35 7.19
C ASN A 112 -4.85 9.76 6.58
N GLY A 113 -4.77 9.87 5.24
CA GLY A 113 -4.84 11.13 4.50
C GLY A 113 -3.50 11.75 4.10
N SER A 114 -2.34 11.14 4.43
CA SER A 114 -1.05 11.65 3.95
C SER A 114 -0.96 11.53 2.42
N ARG A 115 -0.62 12.62 1.76
CA ARG A 115 -0.34 12.63 0.31
C ARG A 115 1.16 12.49 0.00
N MET A 116 2.00 12.56 1.02
CA MET A 116 3.47 12.56 0.88
C MET A 116 4.11 11.21 1.18
N ALA A 117 3.42 10.32 1.91
CA ALA A 117 3.93 8.99 2.18
C ALA A 117 3.94 8.11 0.92
N VAL A 118 4.94 7.25 0.79
CA VAL A 118 5.08 6.34 -0.36
C VAL A 118 5.09 4.90 0.14
N THR A 119 4.03 4.15 -0.15
CA THR A 119 3.94 2.74 0.24
C THR A 119 4.70 1.86 -0.76
N ILE A 120 5.87 1.38 -0.38
CA ILE A 120 6.71 0.55 -1.23
C ILE A 120 6.62 -0.91 -0.80
N ASP A 121 5.93 -1.70 -1.59
CA ASP A 121 5.95 -3.16 -1.51
C ASP A 121 6.97 -3.76 -2.49
N ARG A 122 6.97 -5.08 -2.64
CA ARG A 122 7.85 -5.77 -3.60
C ARG A 122 7.64 -5.29 -5.05
N TRP A 123 6.41 -4.93 -5.42
CA TRP A 123 6.08 -4.44 -6.76
C TRP A 123 6.61 -3.03 -6.98
N GLY A 124 6.38 -2.13 -6.02
CA GLY A 124 6.94 -0.79 -6.05
C GLY A 124 8.47 -0.79 -6.05
N GLN A 125 9.10 -1.75 -5.35
CA GLN A 125 10.53 -1.94 -5.42
C GLN A 125 10.98 -2.42 -6.81
N ALA A 126 10.27 -3.40 -7.40
CA ALA A 126 10.57 -3.91 -8.74
C ALA A 126 10.41 -2.82 -9.81
N ALA A 127 9.35 -2.01 -9.73
CA ALA A 127 9.15 -0.87 -10.62
C ALA A 127 10.34 0.09 -10.61
N ALA A 128 10.85 0.43 -9.42
CA ALA A 128 11.96 1.36 -9.30
C ALA A 128 13.31 0.77 -9.75
N LEU A 129 13.56 -0.51 -9.46
CA LEU A 129 14.85 -1.16 -9.70
C LEU A 129 14.95 -1.84 -11.06
N GLY A 130 13.84 -2.23 -11.68
CA GLY A 130 13.80 -2.95 -12.94
C GLY A 130 13.91 -4.46 -12.82
N PHE A 131 13.93 -4.99 -11.61
CA PHE A 131 13.97 -6.43 -11.35
C PHE A 131 13.25 -6.76 -10.04
N ALA A 132 12.74 -7.98 -9.96
CA ALA A 132 12.11 -8.49 -8.76
C ALA A 132 13.12 -8.72 -7.64
N TYR A 133 12.76 -8.31 -6.46
CA TYR A 133 13.53 -8.57 -5.25
C TYR A 133 12.70 -9.44 -4.31
N PRO A 134 13.24 -10.56 -3.80
CA PRO A 134 12.45 -11.52 -3.00
C PRO A 134 12.02 -10.96 -1.66
N HIS A 135 12.72 -9.94 -1.15
CA HIS A 135 12.49 -9.38 0.18
C HIS A 135 12.03 -7.92 0.12
N GLN A 136 11.29 -7.51 1.14
CA GLN A 136 10.98 -6.09 1.36
C GLN A 136 12.27 -5.27 1.50
N PRO A 137 12.31 -4.03 0.99
CA PRO A 137 13.49 -3.19 1.11
C PRO A 137 13.76 -2.86 2.58
N LYS A 138 15.01 -3.00 3.02
CA LYS A 138 15.47 -2.51 4.32
C LYS A 138 15.43 -0.98 4.35
N HIS A 139 15.31 -0.39 5.53
CA HIS A 139 15.08 1.05 5.76
C HIS A 139 15.88 1.99 4.84
N LYS A 140 17.21 1.85 4.75
CA LYS A 140 18.04 2.70 3.85
C LYS A 140 17.67 2.57 2.38
N ARG A 141 17.37 1.36 1.91
CA ARG A 141 16.92 1.12 0.53
C ARG A 141 15.51 1.66 0.32
N TYR A 142 14.63 1.45 1.27
CA TYR A 142 13.27 2.00 1.24
C TYR A 142 13.28 3.51 1.06
N ALA A 143 14.03 4.23 1.88
CA ALA A 143 14.16 5.68 1.81
C ALA A 143 14.68 6.17 0.45
N ARG A 144 15.67 5.47 -0.15
CA ARG A 144 16.17 5.78 -1.50
C ARG A 144 15.12 5.60 -2.58
N ILE A 145 14.33 4.53 -2.49
CA ILE A 145 13.24 4.28 -3.45
C ILE A 145 12.13 5.31 -3.25
N ALA A 146 11.71 5.58 -2.02
CA ALA A 146 10.69 6.59 -1.72
C ALA A 146 11.08 7.97 -2.27
N LYS A 147 12.35 8.38 -2.10
CA LYS A 147 12.88 9.62 -2.69
C LYS A 147 12.79 9.62 -4.21
N ALA A 148 13.03 8.49 -4.88
CA ALA A 148 12.91 8.40 -6.33
C ALA A 148 11.46 8.53 -6.80
N TYR A 149 10.50 7.94 -6.08
CA TYR A 149 9.06 8.11 -6.32
C TYR A 149 8.63 9.56 -6.15
N ALA A 150 9.01 10.20 -5.03
CA ALA A 150 8.68 11.60 -4.78
C ALA A 150 9.26 12.55 -5.84
N ALA A 151 10.49 12.30 -6.27
CA ALA A 151 11.13 13.10 -7.31
C ALA A 151 10.48 12.90 -8.69
N ALA A 152 10.02 11.69 -9.02
CA ALA A 152 9.28 11.44 -10.26
C ALA A 152 7.87 12.06 -10.20
N ALA A 153 7.18 11.93 -9.09
CA ALA A 153 5.86 12.54 -8.88
C ALA A 153 5.88 14.04 -9.09
N ALA A 154 6.89 14.74 -8.55
CA ALA A 154 7.04 16.18 -8.69
C ALA A 154 7.22 16.63 -10.15
N ILE A 155 7.86 15.81 -11.01
CA ILE A 155 8.06 16.13 -12.43
C ILE A 155 6.73 16.09 -13.19
N VAL A 156 5.85 15.14 -12.87
CA VAL A 156 4.57 14.94 -13.58
C VAL A 156 3.37 15.62 -12.90
N GLY A 157 3.61 16.38 -11.82
CA GLY A 157 2.55 17.11 -11.10
C GLY A 157 1.65 16.25 -10.21
N GLU A 158 2.04 15.01 -9.92
CA GLU A 158 1.32 14.12 -9.01
C GLU A 158 1.83 14.26 -7.57
N THR A 159 1.00 13.89 -6.59
CA THR A 159 1.55 13.68 -5.24
C THR A 159 2.32 12.36 -5.17
N PRO A 160 3.29 12.21 -4.25
CA PRO A 160 4.03 10.96 -4.08
C PRO A 160 3.13 9.74 -3.86
N ARG A 161 2.02 9.90 -3.14
CA ARG A 161 1.01 8.87 -2.89
C ARG A 161 0.27 8.45 -4.17
N GLU A 162 -0.22 9.41 -4.95
CA GLU A 162 -0.94 9.18 -6.20
C GLU A 162 -0.03 8.54 -7.24
N PHE A 163 1.17 9.10 -7.42
CA PHE A 163 2.16 8.54 -8.33
C PHE A 163 2.50 7.08 -7.97
N GLN A 164 2.71 6.78 -6.68
CA GLN A 164 2.96 5.41 -6.23
C GLN A 164 1.79 4.48 -6.56
N SER A 165 0.57 4.95 -6.36
CA SER A 165 -0.64 4.17 -6.64
C SER A 165 -0.81 3.91 -8.14
N ILE A 166 -0.53 4.89 -9.00
CA ILE A 166 -0.53 4.74 -10.46
C ILE A 166 0.50 3.69 -10.89
N ILE A 167 1.74 3.79 -10.44
CA ILE A 167 2.78 2.80 -10.76
C ILE A 167 2.37 1.40 -10.32
N TRP A 168 1.71 1.27 -9.17
CA TRP A 168 1.22 -0.02 -8.69
C TRP A 168 0.12 -0.61 -9.57
N GLN A 169 -0.78 0.21 -10.14
CA GLN A 169 -1.80 -0.23 -11.10
C GLN A 169 -1.19 -0.79 -12.40
N ILE A 170 -0.06 -0.23 -12.83
CA ILE A 170 0.63 -0.66 -14.05
C ILE A 170 1.36 -2.00 -13.82
N ILE A 171 2.09 -2.09 -12.71
CA ILE A 171 3.00 -3.22 -12.46
C ILE A 171 2.25 -4.47 -12.00
N ARG A 172 1.23 -4.32 -11.17
CA ARG A 172 0.52 -5.45 -10.58
C ARG A 172 -0.27 -6.30 -11.60
N PRO A 173 -1.07 -5.74 -12.52
CA PRO A 173 -1.75 -6.53 -13.55
C PRO A 173 -0.78 -7.25 -14.47
N ALA A 174 0.31 -6.57 -14.89
CA ALA A 174 1.32 -7.18 -15.75
C ALA A 174 1.93 -8.44 -15.12
N VAL A 175 2.03 -8.49 -13.80
CA VAL A 175 2.61 -9.63 -13.07
C VAL A 175 1.56 -10.64 -12.60
N GLU A 176 0.30 -10.25 -12.37
CA GLU A 176 -0.79 -11.20 -12.07
C GLU A 176 -1.20 -12.02 -13.30
N HIS A 177 -1.10 -11.47 -14.51
CA HIS A 177 -1.36 -12.19 -15.77
C HIS A 177 -0.20 -13.08 -16.20
N GLU A 178 1.02 -12.73 -15.78
CA GLU A 178 2.20 -13.50 -16.13
C GLU A 178 2.87 -13.98 -14.84
N ARG A 179 2.61 -15.24 -14.50
CA ARG A 179 3.29 -15.93 -13.37
C ARG A 179 4.81 -16.01 -13.56
N ASP A 180 5.35 -15.38 -14.58
CA ASP A 180 6.75 -15.43 -14.92
C ASP A 180 7.41 -14.04 -14.80
N TRP A 181 8.23 -13.87 -13.78
CA TRP A 181 9.02 -12.68 -13.52
C TRP A 181 9.98 -12.28 -14.68
N ARG A 182 10.05 -13.07 -15.74
CA ARG A 182 10.94 -12.89 -16.90
C ARG A 182 10.59 -11.66 -17.72
N ILE A 183 9.36 -11.15 -17.66
CA ILE A 183 8.93 -10.03 -18.47
C ILE A 183 9.46 -8.70 -17.98
N ILE A 184 9.69 -8.55 -16.68
CA ILE A 184 10.34 -7.33 -16.14
C ILE A 184 11.78 -7.20 -16.69
N HIS A 185 12.38 -8.27 -17.17
CA HIS A 185 13.73 -8.29 -17.76
C HIS A 185 13.73 -8.07 -19.29
N ALA A 186 12.62 -8.21 -20.00
CA ALA A 186 12.56 -8.10 -21.46
C ALA A 186 12.49 -6.65 -21.98
N THR A 187 12.35 -5.66 -21.10
CA THR A 187 12.28 -4.22 -21.44
C THR A 187 13.51 -3.44 -20.97
N SER A 188 14.65 -4.13 -20.82
CA SER A 188 15.94 -3.51 -20.49
C SER A 188 16.71 -3.20 -21.78
#